data_5d391c5250dbdadb69e6ca3f4d94b010
#
_entry.id   5d391c5250dbdadb69e6ca3f4d94b010
#
_cell.length_a   1.000
_cell.length_b   1.000
_cell.length_c   1.000
_cell.angle_alpha   90.00
_cell.angle_beta   90.00
_cell.angle_gamma   90.00
#
_symmetry.space_group_name_H-M   'P 1'
#
loop_
_entity.id
_entity.type
_entity.pdbx_description
1 polymer ?
#
loop_
_entity_poly.entity_id
_entity_poly.type
_entity_poly.pdbx_seq_one_letter_code
_entity_poly.pdbx_strand_id
1 'polypeptide(L)'
;EDVTLMGLSAGGHLALFTGFKNSGDFEFSCKAKIVPKAIINFFGIVDIEDNFNFLKENRPFLNYINIWIPPNKTIQEISQKYSPIEIVHKNVPKVVTVHGTEDRLVPYNHALMLDNVLKNRHLLITVDGGEHWRFSDEEHLAIKKQIDEFMVKEVWTK
;
A
#
# COMPACT_ATOMS: atom_id res chain seq x y z
N GLU A 1 -7.81 -4.76 -21.36
CA GLU A 1 -7.52 -3.36 -20.96
C GLU A 1 -6.41 -3.35 -19.91
N ASP A 2 -5.46 -2.43 -20.06
CA ASP A 2 -4.34 -2.28 -19.15
C ASP A 2 -4.75 -1.35 -18.01
N VAL A 3 -4.95 -1.90 -16.82
CA VAL A 3 -5.38 -1.14 -15.64
C VAL A 3 -4.21 -1.03 -14.65
N THR A 4 -3.99 0.18 -14.14
CA THR A 4 -3.13 0.45 -13.00
C THR A 4 -3.99 1.02 -11.87
N LEU A 5 -3.84 0.49 -10.67
CA LEU A 5 -4.48 1.04 -9.47
C LEU A 5 -3.54 2.04 -8.81
N MET A 6 -4.09 3.15 -8.33
CA MET A 6 -3.33 4.13 -7.57
C MET A 6 -4.12 4.58 -6.35
N GLY A 7 -3.45 4.76 -5.24
CA GLY A 7 -4.08 5.26 -4.02
C GLY A 7 -3.08 5.85 -3.02
N LEU A 8 -3.59 6.73 -2.17
CA LEU A 8 -2.86 7.42 -1.11
C LEU A 8 -3.44 7.04 0.25
N SER A 9 -2.59 6.79 1.25
CA SER A 9 -3.02 6.49 2.63
C SER A 9 -4.02 5.32 2.67
N ALA A 10 -5.22 5.50 3.19
CA ALA A 10 -6.30 4.51 3.12
C ALA A 10 -6.62 4.07 1.68
N GLY A 11 -6.52 4.97 0.69
CA GLY A 11 -6.63 4.63 -0.74
C GLY A 11 -5.49 3.74 -1.23
N GLY A 12 -4.28 3.92 -0.71
CA GLY A 12 -3.13 3.05 -0.96
C GLY A 12 -3.37 1.64 -0.43
N HIS A 13 -3.89 1.53 0.79
CA HIS A 13 -4.36 0.27 1.37
C HIS A 13 -5.37 -0.43 0.46
N LEU A 14 -6.41 0.28 0.03
CA LEU A 14 -7.44 -0.28 -0.85
C LEU A 14 -6.88 -0.72 -2.21
N ALA A 15 -5.97 0.05 -2.79
CA ALA A 15 -5.33 -0.30 -4.07
C ALA A 15 -4.49 -1.58 -3.95
N LEU A 16 -3.69 -1.70 -2.88
CA LEU A 16 -2.90 -2.91 -2.58
C LEU A 16 -3.82 -4.12 -2.35
N PHE A 17 -4.76 -3.99 -1.42
CA PHE A 17 -5.66 -5.08 -1.06
C PHE A 17 -6.46 -5.58 -2.27
N THR A 18 -7.08 -4.67 -3.03
CA THR A 18 -7.87 -5.00 -4.21
C THR A 18 -7.00 -5.62 -5.30
N GLY A 19 -5.83 -5.04 -5.57
CA GLY A 19 -4.93 -5.53 -6.61
C GLY A 19 -4.36 -6.91 -6.29
N PHE A 20 -3.96 -7.16 -5.04
CA PHE A 20 -3.48 -8.47 -4.61
C PHE A 20 -4.60 -9.51 -4.64
N LYS A 21 -5.76 -9.15 -4.14
CA LYS A 21 -6.92 -10.04 -4.15
C LYS A 21 -7.34 -10.39 -5.58
N ASN A 22 -7.37 -9.42 -6.50
CA ASN A 22 -7.79 -9.65 -7.89
C ASN A 22 -6.79 -10.46 -8.71
N SER A 23 -5.51 -10.46 -8.34
CA SER A 23 -4.47 -11.26 -9.02
C SER A 23 -4.33 -12.68 -8.49
N GLY A 24 -4.98 -13.00 -7.35
CA GLY A 24 -4.97 -14.33 -6.71
C GLY A 24 -6.22 -15.15 -6.98
N ASP A 25 -6.28 -16.32 -6.35
CA ASP A 25 -7.40 -17.27 -6.42
C ASP A 25 -8.40 -17.04 -5.27
N PHE A 26 -8.77 -15.79 -5.06
CA PHE A 26 -9.74 -15.43 -4.03
C PHE A 26 -11.16 -15.38 -4.58
N GLU A 27 -12.14 -15.76 -3.78
CA GLU A 27 -13.56 -15.62 -4.14
C GLU A 27 -13.99 -14.15 -4.19
N PHE A 28 -14.74 -13.81 -5.23
CA PHE A 28 -15.32 -12.49 -5.43
C PHE A 28 -16.84 -12.58 -5.54
N SER A 29 -17.50 -11.61 -4.92
CA SER A 29 -18.93 -11.37 -5.14
C SER A 29 -19.21 -10.66 -6.47
N CYS A 30 -18.21 -10.07 -7.09
CA CYS A 30 -18.34 -9.35 -8.37
C CYS A 30 -18.05 -10.26 -9.56
N LYS A 31 -18.88 -10.16 -10.61
CA LYS A 31 -18.75 -10.99 -11.84
C LYS A 31 -17.54 -10.61 -12.70
N ALA A 32 -17.08 -9.37 -12.63
CA ALA A 32 -15.94 -8.88 -13.40
C ALA A 32 -14.68 -8.88 -12.53
N LYS A 33 -13.70 -9.69 -12.91
CA LYS A 33 -12.36 -9.72 -12.29
C LYS A 33 -11.39 -8.93 -13.17
N ILE A 34 -10.95 -7.77 -12.70
CA ILE A 34 -9.91 -6.98 -13.36
C ILE A 34 -8.61 -7.19 -12.60
N VAL A 35 -7.62 -7.80 -13.25
CA VAL A 35 -6.27 -7.96 -12.70
C VAL A 35 -5.44 -6.75 -13.12
N PRO A 36 -5.02 -5.88 -12.20
CA PRO A 36 -4.21 -4.73 -12.56
C PRO A 36 -2.80 -5.17 -12.96
N LYS A 37 -2.17 -4.47 -13.90
CA LYS A 37 -0.76 -4.69 -14.27
C LYS A 37 0.20 -4.13 -13.23
N ALA A 38 -0.19 -3.02 -12.61
CA ALA A 38 0.61 -2.37 -11.56
C ALA A 38 -0.28 -1.71 -10.49
N ILE A 39 0.35 -1.45 -9.35
CA ILE A 39 -0.22 -0.68 -8.24
C ILE A 39 0.76 0.42 -7.87
N ILE A 40 0.28 1.66 -7.76
CA ILE A 40 1.04 2.81 -7.25
C ILE A 40 0.47 3.15 -5.87
N ASN A 41 1.23 2.85 -4.85
CA ASN A 41 0.89 3.02 -3.45
C ASN A 41 1.64 4.22 -2.86
N PHE A 42 0.92 5.24 -2.45
CA PHE A 42 1.49 6.34 -1.67
C PHE A 42 1.18 6.12 -0.19
N PHE A 43 2.20 5.82 0.60
CA PHE A 43 2.13 5.68 2.07
C PHE A 43 0.88 4.95 2.58
N GLY A 44 0.49 3.86 1.91
CA GLY A 44 -0.69 3.07 2.29
C GLY A 44 -0.43 2.13 3.45
N ILE A 45 -1.49 1.84 4.20
CA ILE A 45 -1.45 0.89 5.31
C ILE A 45 -1.31 -0.52 4.74
N VAL A 46 -0.30 -1.24 5.19
CA VAL A 46 0.05 -2.61 4.73
C VAL A 46 -0.38 -3.65 5.75
N ASP A 47 -0.20 -3.32 7.04
CA ASP A 47 -0.63 -4.12 8.18
C ASP A 47 -1.50 -3.26 9.10
N ILE A 48 -2.76 -3.67 9.27
CA ILE A 48 -3.73 -2.88 10.05
C ILE A 48 -3.42 -2.92 11.54
N GLU A 49 -2.99 -4.07 12.07
CA GLU A 49 -2.66 -4.21 13.49
C GLU A 49 -1.40 -3.45 13.85
N ASP A 50 -0.36 -3.51 13.01
CA ASP A 50 0.88 -2.75 13.21
C ASP A 50 0.59 -1.24 13.24
N ASN A 51 -0.17 -0.74 12.27
CA ASN A 51 -0.55 0.69 12.24
C ASN A 51 -1.45 1.09 13.41
N PHE A 52 -2.36 0.21 13.84
CA PHE A 52 -3.19 0.44 15.03
C PHE A 52 -2.34 0.61 16.29
N ASN A 53 -1.37 -0.28 16.50
CA ASN A 53 -0.48 -0.25 17.66
C ASN A 53 0.43 0.98 17.62
N PHE A 54 0.99 1.29 16.45
CA PHE A 54 1.78 2.51 16.26
C PHE A 54 0.99 3.78 16.64
N LEU A 55 -0.24 3.92 16.16
CA LEU A 55 -1.08 5.07 16.49
C LEU A 55 -1.51 5.07 17.95
N LYS A 56 -1.79 3.92 18.53
CA LYS A 56 -2.16 3.78 19.95
C LYS A 56 -1.04 4.29 20.87
N GLU A 57 0.20 4.02 20.52
CA GLU A 57 1.37 4.43 21.31
C GLU A 57 1.77 5.89 21.06
N ASN A 58 1.78 6.31 19.79
CA ASN A 58 2.34 7.60 19.40
C ASN A 58 1.30 8.71 19.22
N ARG A 59 0.05 8.37 18.89
CA ARG A 59 -1.04 9.30 18.60
C ARG A 59 -2.42 8.76 19.00
N PRO A 60 -2.65 8.45 20.28
CA PRO A 60 -3.88 7.75 20.72
C PRO A 60 -5.17 8.47 20.35
N PHE A 61 -5.18 9.82 20.35
CA PHE A 61 -6.36 10.62 19.96
C PHE A 61 -6.64 10.65 18.45
N LEU A 62 -5.68 10.20 17.63
CA LEU A 62 -5.81 10.13 16.18
C LEU A 62 -5.86 8.69 15.66
N ASN A 63 -6.10 7.72 16.54
CA ASN A 63 -6.19 6.32 16.13
C ASN A 63 -7.53 6.08 15.41
N TYR A 64 -7.58 6.47 14.13
CA TYR A 64 -8.75 6.32 13.27
C TYR A 64 -9.10 4.85 12.96
N ILE A 65 -8.17 3.92 13.18
CA ILE A 65 -8.43 2.49 12.94
C ILE A 65 -9.47 1.95 13.93
N ASN A 66 -9.64 2.58 15.09
CA ASN A 66 -10.69 2.19 16.03
C ASN A 66 -12.09 2.12 15.39
N ILE A 67 -12.39 3.00 14.43
CA ILE A 67 -13.69 3.01 13.76
C ILE A 67 -13.86 1.88 12.74
N TRP A 68 -12.77 1.21 12.36
CA TRP A 68 -12.81 0.08 11.44
C TRP A 68 -13.08 -1.25 12.13
N ILE A 69 -13.02 -1.27 13.47
CA ILE A 69 -13.19 -2.48 14.28
C ILE A 69 -14.65 -2.58 14.71
N PRO A 70 -15.44 -3.53 14.17
CA PRO A 70 -16.79 -3.77 14.63
C PRO A 70 -16.82 -4.17 16.12
N PRO A 71 -17.90 -3.89 16.86
CA PRO A 71 -17.98 -4.14 18.31
C PRO A 71 -17.74 -5.59 18.75
N ASN A 72 -17.93 -6.56 17.85
CA ASN A 72 -17.78 -7.99 18.09
C ASN A 72 -16.51 -8.59 17.47
N LYS A 73 -15.55 -7.74 17.06
CA LYS A 73 -14.29 -8.14 16.43
C LYS A 73 -13.08 -7.60 17.16
N THR A 74 -11.97 -8.28 17.03
CA THR A 74 -10.66 -7.82 17.51
C THR A 74 -9.86 -7.18 16.38
N ILE A 75 -8.86 -6.39 16.72
CA ILE A 75 -7.93 -5.82 15.74
C ILE A 75 -7.20 -6.91 14.96
N GLN A 76 -6.84 -8.01 15.60
CA GLN A 76 -6.19 -9.17 15.00
C GLN A 76 -7.06 -9.80 13.91
N GLU A 77 -8.36 -10.03 14.18
CA GLU A 77 -9.29 -10.59 13.19
C GLU A 77 -9.45 -9.68 11.97
N ILE A 78 -9.46 -8.36 12.20
CA ILE A 78 -9.55 -7.37 11.12
C ILE A 78 -8.24 -7.34 10.31
N SER A 79 -7.10 -7.33 10.98
CA SER A 79 -5.80 -7.33 10.33
C SER A 79 -5.60 -8.58 9.47
N GLN A 80 -5.78 -9.76 10.01
CA GLN A 80 -5.67 -11.03 9.29
C GLN A 80 -6.55 -11.11 8.05
N LYS A 81 -7.73 -10.47 8.10
CA LYS A 81 -8.68 -10.52 6.99
C LYS A 81 -8.46 -9.46 5.92
N TYR A 82 -7.96 -8.30 6.31
CA TYR A 82 -7.97 -7.11 5.45
C TYR A 82 -6.60 -6.45 5.25
N SER A 83 -5.54 -6.88 5.94
CA SER A 83 -4.21 -6.36 5.69
C SER A 83 -3.66 -6.84 4.35
N PRO A 84 -3.16 -5.96 3.49
CA PRO A 84 -2.52 -6.36 2.23
C PRO A 84 -1.39 -7.36 2.42
N ILE A 85 -0.62 -7.25 3.50
CA ILE A 85 0.52 -8.15 3.77
C ILE A 85 0.11 -9.61 3.92
N GLU A 86 -1.09 -9.87 4.47
CA GLU A 86 -1.62 -11.22 4.72
C GLU A 86 -2.04 -11.96 3.44
N ILE A 87 -2.25 -11.21 2.36
CA ILE A 87 -2.72 -11.78 1.08
C ILE A 87 -1.70 -11.67 -0.05
N VAL A 88 -0.43 -11.40 0.29
CA VAL A 88 0.66 -11.41 -0.70
C VAL A 88 0.87 -12.83 -1.23
N HIS A 89 1.02 -12.95 -2.55
CA HIS A 89 1.26 -14.22 -3.24
C HIS A 89 2.14 -14.02 -4.48
N LYS A 90 2.59 -15.12 -5.11
CA LYS A 90 3.55 -15.10 -6.24
C LYS A 90 3.08 -14.35 -7.50
N ASN A 91 1.77 -14.16 -7.66
CA ASN A 91 1.16 -13.55 -8.86
C ASN A 91 0.75 -12.09 -8.66
N VAL A 92 1.12 -11.45 -7.52
CA VAL A 92 0.77 -10.03 -7.32
C VAL A 92 1.33 -9.14 -8.43
N PRO A 93 0.65 -8.05 -8.77
CA PRO A 93 1.11 -7.08 -9.77
C PRO A 93 2.46 -6.48 -9.40
N LYS A 94 3.08 -5.74 -10.33
CA LYS A 94 4.19 -4.84 -10.00
C LYS A 94 3.68 -3.74 -9.07
N VAL A 95 4.48 -3.38 -8.07
CA VAL A 95 4.11 -2.35 -7.09
C VAL A 95 5.16 -1.26 -7.05
N VAL A 96 4.73 -0.02 -7.06
CA VAL A 96 5.55 1.13 -6.67
C VAL A 96 5.02 1.63 -5.33
N THR A 97 5.89 1.80 -4.35
CA THR A 97 5.55 2.45 -3.08
C THR A 97 6.35 3.73 -2.92
N VAL A 98 5.66 4.83 -2.65
CA VAL A 98 6.25 6.12 -2.26
C VAL A 98 5.97 6.33 -0.80
N HIS A 99 6.99 6.60 0.03
CA HIS A 99 6.81 6.76 1.47
C HIS A 99 7.86 7.69 2.08
N GLY A 100 7.40 8.57 2.95
CA GLY A 100 8.28 9.46 3.71
C GLY A 100 8.82 8.78 4.98
N THR A 101 10.09 9.02 5.30
CA THR A 101 10.73 8.36 6.46
C THR A 101 10.25 8.90 7.81
N GLU A 102 9.64 10.10 7.84
CA GLU A 102 9.09 10.73 9.05
C GLU A 102 7.55 10.71 9.10
N ASP A 103 6.93 9.77 8.35
CA ASP A 103 5.49 9.60 8.40
C ASP A 103 5.02 9.18 9.80
N ARG A 104 4.15 10.02 10.37
CA ARG A 104 3.62 9.85 11.74
C ARG A 104 2.19 9.32 11.79
N LEU A 105 1.62 8.94 10.65
CA LEU A 105 0.28 8.35 10.54
C LEU A 105 0.33 6.90 10.07
N VAL A 106 1.18 6.61 9.09
CA VAL A 106 1.51 5.26 8.65
C VAL A 106 3.03 5.12 8.70
N PRO A 107 3.59 4.35 9.62
CA PRO A 107 5.04 4.31 9.81
C PRO A 107 5.75 3.78 8.56
N TYR A 108 6.92 4.34 8.23
CA TYR A 108 7.73 3.95 7.07
C TYR A 108 8.02 2.45 7.01
N ASN A 109 7.98 1.76 8.15
CA ASN A 109 8.12 0.31 8.23
C ASN A 109 7.13 -0.44 7.31
N HIS A 110 5.95 0.12 7.03
CA HIS A 110 4.99 -0.46 6.08
C HIS A 110 5.55 -0.57 4.66
N ALA A 111 6.35 0.42 4.23
CA ALA A 111 7.02 0.37 2.94
C ALA A 111 8.12 -0.71 2.92
N LEU A 112 8.86 -0.83 4.03
CA LEU A 112 9.89 -1.88 4.18
C LEU A 112 9.28 -3.29 4.24
N MET A 113 8.11 -3.47 4.85
CA MET A 113 7.39 -4.74 4.83
C MET A 113 7.08 -5.17 3.39
N LEU A 114 6.56 -4.25 2.55
CA LEU A 114 6.30 -4.55 1.14
C LEU A 114 7.58 -4.86 0.37
N ASP A 115 8.64 -4.09 0.59
CA ASP A 115 9.92 -4.30 -0.10
C ASP A 115 10.48 -5.69 0.19
N ASN A 116 10.42 -6.11 1.46
CA ASN A 116 10.89 -7.43 1.88
C ASN A 116 10.13 -8.59 1.23
N VAL A 117 8.80 -8.49 1.09
CA VAL A 117 7.98 -9.61 0.57
C VAL A 117 7.85 -9.59 -0.96
N LEU A 118 7.84 -8.43 -1.59
CA LEU A 118 7.61 -8.27 -3.03
C LEU A 118 8.91 -8.38 -3.85
N LYS A 119 10.06 -8.02 -3.25
CA LYS A 119 11.41 -8.13 -3.86
C LYS A 119 11.47 -7.48 -5.26
N ASN A 120 11.78 -8.26 -6.28
CA ASN A 120 11.92 -7.81 -7.68
C ASN A 120 10.59 -7.36 -8.35
N ARG A 121 9.49 -7.43 -7.64
CA ARG A 121 8.18 -6.90 -8.09
C ARG A 121 7.88 -5.52 -7.51
N HIS A 122 8.80 -4.94 -6.75
CA HIS A 122 8.61 -3.71 -6.02
C HIS A 122 9.65 -2.66 -6.39
N LEU A 123 9.19 -1.42 -6.54
CA LEU A 123 10.02 -0.22 -6.51
C LEU A 123 9.66 0.56 -5.27
N LEU A 124 10.59 0.69 -4.33
CA LEU A 124 10.44 1.57 -3.18
C LEU A 124 11.09 2.93 -3.48
N ILE A 125 10.30 3.98 -3.45
CA ILE A 125 10.73 5.38 -3.55
C ILE A 125 10.64 5.98 -2.15
N THR A 126 11.77 6.13 -1.51
CA THR A 126 11.90 6.73 -0.18
C THR A 126 12.05 8.24 -0.30
N VAL A 127 11.24 8.98 0.44
CA VAL A 127 11.40 10.43 0.62
C VAL A 127 11.98 10.67 2.00
N ASP A 128 13.26 11.01 2.04
CA ASP A 128 13.98 11.22 3.30
C ASP A 128 13.50 12.49 4.00
N GLY A 129 13.16 12.38 5.30
CA GLY A 129 12.52 13.45 6.05
C GLY A 129 11.06 13.73 5.65
N GLY A 130 10.51 13.04 4.65
CA GLY A 130 9.13 13.23 4.19
C GLY A 130 8.11 12.79 5.25
N GLU A 131 7.08 13.60 5.45
CA GLU A 131 5.91 13.27 6.27
C GLU A 131 4.83 12.55 5.43
N HIS A 132 3.65 12.30 5.98
CA HIS A 132 2.57 11.52 5.33
C HIS A 132 2.13 12.05 3.95
N TRP A 133 2.13 13.35 3.69
CA TRP A 133 1.74 13.95 2.38
C TRP A 133 2.48 15.25 2.06
N ARG A 134 3.49 15.61 2.85
CA ARG A 134 4.25 16.85 2.65
C ARG A 134 5.54 16.55 1.92
N PHE A 135 5.44 16.57 0.61
CA PHE A 135 6.58 16.49 -0.31
C PHE A 135 6.74 17.82 -1.03
N SER A 136 7.95 18.25 -1.25
CA SER A 136 8.26 19.46 -2.04
C SER A 136 7.96 19.25 -3.53
N ASP A 137 7.92 20.33 -4.30
CA ASP A 137 7.71 20.24 -5.74
C ASP A 137 8.84 19.47 -6.44
N GLU A 138 10.09 19.61 -5.96
CA GLU A 138 11.24 18.88 -6.46
C GLU A 138 11.10 17.37 -6.18
N GLU A 139 10.66 17.00 -4.98
CA GLU A 139 10.40 15.60 -4.62
C GLU A 139 9.27 15.02 -5.47
N HIS A 140 8.18 15.75 -5.67
CA HIS A 140 7.10 15.32 -6.55
C HIS A 140 7.56 15.06 -7.98
N LEU A 141 8.42 15.93 -8.54
CA LEU A 141 9.00 15.74 -9.88
C LEU A 141 9.92 14.51 -9.93
N ALA A 142 10.75 14.31 -8.90
CA ALA A 142 11.64 13.16 -8.81
C ALA A 142 10.84 11.84 -8.65
N ILE A 143 9.81 11.83 -7.83
CA ILE A 143 8.89 10.69 -7.65
C ILE A 143 8.23 10.35 -8.98
N LYS A 144 7.64 11.35 -9.65
CA LYS A 144 6.97 11.15 -10.95
C LYS A 144 7.92 10.52 -11.97
N LYS A 145 9.15 11.02 -12.07
CA LYS A 145 10.16 10.51 -13.00
C LYS A 145 10.46 9.03 -12.73
N GLN A 146 10.69 8.65 -11.46
CA GLN A 146 10.98 7.26 -11.09
C GLN A 146 9.79 6.33 -11.37
N ILE A 147 8.56 6.78 -11.11
CA ILE A 147 7.34 6.03 -11.44
C ILE A 147 7.26 5.83 -12.95
N ASP A 148 7.40 6.88 -13.76
CA ASP A 148 7.32 6.82 -15.22
C ASP A 148 8.36 5.84 -15.79
N GLU A 149 9.61 5.92 -15.34
CA GLU A 149 10.70 5.03 -15.76
C GLU A 149 10.39 3.55 -15.41
N PHE A 150 9.91 3.30 -14.20
CA PHE A 150 9.51 1.95 -13.78
C PHE A 150 8.33 1.42 -14.62
N MET A 151 7.30 2.23 -14.82
CA MET A 151 6.13 1.82 -15.59
C MET A 151 6.48 1.51 -17.05
N VAL A 152 7.33 2.32 -17.68
CA VAL A 152 7.82 2.05 -19.05
C VAL A 152 8.62 0.76 -19.10
N LYS A 153 9.55 0.57 -18.16
CA LYS A 153 10.47 -0.59 -18.16
C LYS A 153 9.80 -1.90 -17.77
N GLU A 154 8.95 -1.90 -16.75
CA GLU A 154 8.51 -3.13 -16.08
C GLU A 154 7.03 -3.48 -16.33
N VAL A 155 6.23 -2.52 -16.81
CA VAL A 155 4.78 -2.69 -16.94
C VAL A 155 4.30 -2.58 -18.38
N TRP A 156 4.81 -1.58 -19.14
CA TRP A 156 4.36 -1.29 -20.50
C TRP A 156 5.28 -1.82 -21.60
N THR A 157 6.30 -2.60 -21.26
CA THR A 157 7.09 -3.30 -22.27
C THR A 157 6.21 -4.26 -23.08
N LYS A 158 6.25 -4.08 -24.41
CA LYS A 158 5.55 -4.95 -25.38
C LYS A 158 6.22 -6.30 -25.50
#